data_7dd990a4231a4c0c86114353215b96c1
#
_entry.id   7dd990a4231a4c0c86114353215b96c1
#
_cell.length_a   1.000
_cell.length_b   1.000
_cell.length_c   1.000
_cell.angle_alpha   90.00
_cell.angle_beta   90.00
_cell.angle_gamma   90.00
#
_symmetry.space_group_name_H-M   'P 1'
#
loop_
_entity.id
_entity.type
_entity.pdbx_description
1 polymer ?
#
loop_
_entity_poly.entity_id
_entity_poly.type
_entity_poly.pdbx_seq_one_letter_code
_entity_poly.pdbx_strand_id
1 'polypeptide(L)'
;MRCTYFVLFVISLLSSNVFAQKANSPKKQLKKIIQTNHAPQPIGPYSQGVVANGFLFVAGQVGANPQTRQLVTESFEAEATQVLENLKAILKAAGLDFRNVVKTTIYVKDIAQFAKVNEIYGKYFTSEPPARETVQVANLPGNANIEISVIAVIE
;
A
#
# COMPACT_ATOMS: atom_id res chain seq x y z
N MET A 1 -10.80 -88.56 -31.85
CA MET A 1 -9.56 -87.91 -31.28
C MET A 1 -9.79 -86.41 -31.39
N ARG A 2 -10.16 -85.76 -30.27
CA ARG A 2 -10.39 -84.32 -30.22
C ARG A 2 -9.25 -83.68 -29.40
N CYS A 3 -8.48 -82.84 -30.09
CA CYS A 3 -7.38 -82.13 -29.49
C CYS A 3 -7.89 -80.72 -29.06
N THR A 4 -7.94 -80.50 -27.73
CA THR A 4 -8.40 -79.23 -27.16
C THR A 4 -7.19 -78.38 -26.88
N TYR A 5 -7.01 -77.24 -27.62
CA TYR A 5 -5.98 -76.27 -27.34
C TYR A 5 -6.43 -75.30 -26.26
N PHE A 6 -5.69 -75.31 -25.14
CA PHE A 6 -5.85 -74.39 -24.03
C PHE A 6 -5.04 -73.13 -24.33
N VAL A 7 -5.70 -72.00 -24.64
CA VAL A 7 -5.05 -70.70 -24.82
C VAL A 7 -4.99 -70.03 -23.47
N LEU A 8 -3.78 -69.95 -22.92
CA LEU A 8 -3.50 -69.16 -21.72
C LEU A 8 -3.40 -67.67 -22.11
N PHE A 9 -4.40 -66.90 -21.64
CA PHE A 9 -4.39 -65.44 -21.77
C PHE A 9 -3.63 -64.84 -20.56
N VAL A 10 -2.37 -64.41 -20.80
CA VAL A 10 -1.58 -63.66 -19.79
C VAL A 10 -2.00 -62.22 -19.85
N ILE A 11 -2.80 -61.79 -18.89
CA ILE A 11 -3.13 -60.37 -18.69
C ILE A 11 -1.95 -59.71 -17.94
N SER A 12 -1.13 -58.97 -18.66
CA SER A 12 -0.10 -58.11 -18.11
C SER A 12 -0.75 -56.85 -17.53
N LEU A 13 -0.87 -56.74 -16.20
CA LEU A 13 -1.26 -55.54 -15.47
C LEU A 13 -0.08 -54.55 -15.50
N LEU A 14 -0.11 -53.64 -16.46
CA LEU A 14 0.72 -52.41 -16.42
C LEU A 14 0.17 -51.48 -15.35
N SER A 15 0.71 -51.54 -14.14
CA SER A 15 0.49 -50.54 -13.10
C SER A 15 1.21 -49.25 -13.47
N SER A 16 0.48 -48.34 -14.07
CA SER A 16 0.95 -46.96 -14.31
C SER A 16 1.04 -46.21 -12.98
N ASN A 17 2.24 -46.12 -12.42
CA ASN A 17 2.52 -45.21 -11.31
C ASN A 17 2.42 -43.76 -11.80
N VAL A 18 1.23 -43.18 -11.71
CA VAL A 18 1.04 -41.73 -11.88
C VAL A 18 1.63 -41.05 -10.66
N PHE A 19 2.90 -40.69 -10.73
CA PHE A 19 3.50 -39.76 -9.80
C PHE A 19 2.78 -38.41 -9.97
N ALA A 20 1.84 -38.11 -9.09
CA ALA A 20 1.26 -36.79 -8.98
C ALA A 20 2.36 -35.81 -8.58
N GLN A 21 2.95 -35.16 -9.60
CA GLN A 21 3.91 -34.07 -9.39
C GLN A 21 3.13 -32.92 -8.75
N LYS A 22 3.29 -32.79 -7.41
CA LYS A 22 2.71 -31.71 -6.63
C LYS A 22 3.29 -30.41 -7.20
N ALA A 23 2.53 -29.73 -8.05
CA ALA A 23 2.91 -28.45 -8.60
C ALA A 23 3.20 -27.50 -7.43
N ASN A 24 4.46 -27.12 -7.26
CA ASN A 24 4.87 -26.06 -6.35
C ASN A 24 4.29 -24.76 -6.91
N SER A 25 3.05 -24.45 -6.57
CA SER A 25 2.51 -23.12 -6.83
C SER A 25 3.40 -22.11 -6.09
N PRO A 26 3.90 -21.07 -6.76
CA PRO A 26 4.72 -20.07 -6.09
C PRO A 26 3.94 -19.54 -4.89
N LYS A 27 4.57 -19.54 -3.70
CA LYS A 27 3.96 -18.96 -2.50
C LYS A 27 3.50 -17.55 -2.85
N LYS A 28 2.20 -17.30 -2.90
CA LYS A 28 1.63 -15.97 -3.14
C LYS A 28 2.23 -15.02 -2.09
N GLN A 29 2.99 -14.04 -2.53
CA GLN A 29 3.59 -13.07 -1.63
C GLN A 29 2.44 -12.31 -0.96
N LEU A 30 2.31 -12.45 0.37
CA LEU A 30 1.19 -11.89 1.14
C LEU A 30 1.19 -10.36 1.13
N LYS A 31 2.37 -9.75 1.07
CA LYS A 31 2.55 -8.29 1.02
C LYS A 31 3.80 -7.90 0.25
N LYS A 32 3.78 -6.71 -0.36
CA LYS A 32 4.95 -6.07 -0.99
C LYS A 32 5.20 -4.73 -0.29
N ILE A 33 6.44 -4.47 0.11
CA ILE A 33 6.85 -3.20 0.70
C ILE A 33 7.13 -2.18 -0.41
N ILE A 34 6.64 -0.96 -0.23
CA ILE A 34 6.93 0.21 -1.06
C ILE A 34 7.83 1.14 -0.27
N GLN A 35 8.92 1.56 -0.90
CA GLN A 35 9.90 2.47 -0.32
C GLN A 35 10.45 3.41 -1.39
N THR A 36 10.69 4.67 -1.01
CA THR A 36 11.31 5.69 -1.88
C THR A 36 12.17 6.63 -1.06
N ASN A 37 13.23 7.16 -1.68
CA ASN A 37 14.06 8.21 -1.08
C ASN A 37 13.47 9.62 -1.27
N HIS A 38 12.36 9.75 -2.01
CA HIS A 38 11.64 11.00 -2.24
C HIS A 38 10.58 11.31 -1.18
N ALA A 39 10.45 10.46 -0.16
CA ALA A 39 9.67 10.69 1.05
C ALA A 39 10.54 10.38 2.28
N PRO A 40 10.22 10.93 3.48
CA PRO A 40 10.97 10.67 4.69
C PRO A 40 11.13 9.17 4.96
N GLN A 41 12.34 8.75 5.32
CA GLN A 41 12.59 7.36 5.68
C GLN A 41 11.95 7.04 7.04
N PRO A 42 11.45 5.81 7.24
CA PRO A 42 10.91 5.38 8.53
C PRO A 42 11.94 5.55 9.66
N ILE A 43 11.49 6.11 10.76
CA ILE A 43 12.30 6.29 11.99
C ILE A 43 12.00 5.21 13.05
N GLY A 44 11.19 4.21 12.69
CA GLY A 44 10.75 3.12 13.57
C GLY A 44 10.45 1.84 12.78
N PRO A 45 9.89 0.81 13.43
CA PRO A 45 9.64 -0.50 12.81
C PRO A 45 8.34 -0.49 11.94
N TYR A 46 8.30 0.36 10.91
CA TYR A 46 7.19 0.45 9.96
C TYR A 46 7.72 0.67 8.53
N SER A 47 6.84 0.51 7.54
CA SER A 47 7.13 0.76 6.12
C SER A 47 6.42 2.01 5.64
N GLN A 48 6.98 2.74 4.67
CA GLN A 48 6.31 3.88 4.04
C GLN A 48 4.99 3.46 3.38
N GLY A 49 4.99 2.30 2.71
CA GLY A 49 3.79 1.74 2.10
C GLY A 49 3.85 0.21 2.05
N VAL A 50 2.67 -0.41 2.11
CA VAL A 50 2.50 -1.87 2.02
C VAL A 50 1.40 -2.17 1.03
N VAL A 51 1.73 -2.95 0.00
CA VAL A 51 0.75 -3.52 -0.93
C VAL A 51 0.28 -4.86 -0.42
N ALA A 52 -1.03 -5.03 -0.29
CA ALA A 52 -1.68 -6.30 0.04
C ALA A 52 -3.08 -6.37 -0.58
N ASN A 53 -3.42 -7.51 -1.18
CA ASN A 53 -4.76 -7.80 -1.71
C ASN A 53 -5.34 -6.72 -2.64
N GLY A 54 -4.53 -6.14 -3.53
CA GLY A 54 -4.98 -5.10 -4.46
C GLY A 54 -5.09 -3.69 -3.87
N PHE A 55 -4.63 -3.50 -2.62
CA PHE A 55 -4.59 -2.18 -1.98
C PHE A 55 -3.16 -1.80 -1.62
N LEU A 56 -2.87 -0.51 -1.72
CA LEU A 56 -1.71 0.12 -1.11
C LEU A 56 -2.16 0.84 0.17
N PHE A 57 -1.55 0.47 1.28
CA PHE A 57 -1.68 1.15 2.57
C PHE A 57 -0.44 2.03 2.76
N VAL A 58 -0.62 3.34 2.89
CA VAL A 58 0.47 4.29 3.11
C VAL A 58 0.45 4.72 4.58
N ALA A 59 1.59 4.63 5.24
CA ALA A 59 1.76 5.09 6.62
C ALA A 59 1.55 6.61 6.72
N GLY A 60 1.14 7.09 7.90
CA GLY A 60 1.01 8.51 8.18
C GLY A 60 2.28 9.27 7.79
N GLN A 61 2.10 10.34 7.04
CA GLN A 61 3.16 11.26 6.66
C GLN A 61 2.96 12.58 7.39
N VAL A 62 4.01 13.06 8.01
CA VAL A 62 4.12 14.43 8.52
C VAL A 62 4.86 15.31 7.52
N GLY A 63 4.82 16.62 7.68
CA GLY A 63 5.44 17.59 6.77
C GLY A 63 6.96 17.67 6.89
N ALA A 64 7.65 16.52 7.01
CA ALA A 64 9.09 16.47 7.03
C ALA A 64 9.70 16.51 5.62
N ASN A 65 10.74 17.30 5.43
CA ASN A 65 11.50 17.30 4.19
C ASN A 65 12.32 16.00 4.08
N PRO A 66 12.24 15.24 2.98
CA PRO A 66 12.91 13.95 2.85
C PRO A 66 14.44 14.01 2.85
N GLN A 67 15.06 15.15 2.49
CA GLN A 67 16.51 15.33 2.45
C GLN A 67 17.06 15.72 3.82
N THR A 68 16.44 16.71 4.49
CA THR A 68 16.91 17.23 5.79
C THR A 68 16.34 16.45 6.97
N ARG A 69 15.23 15.73 6.77
CA ARG A 69 14.43 15.01 7.79
C ARG A 69 13.81 15.93 8.85
N GLN A 70 13.81 17.24 8.61
CA GLN A 70 13.23 18.23 9.52
C GLN A 70 11.82 18.60 9.04
N LEU A 71 10.95 18.96 9.99
CA LEU A 71 9.65 19.51 9.67
C LEU A 71 9.80 20.84 8.94
N VAL A 72 8.94 21.05 7.94
CA VAL A 72 8.72 22.35 7.33
C VAL A 72 7.88 23.16 8.30
N THR A 73 8.42 24.29 8.77
CA THR A 73 7.82 25.07 9.88
C THR A 73 7.47 26.50 9.49
N GLU A 74 7.64 26.87 8.21
CA GLU A 74 7.39 28.23 7.71
C GLU A 74 5.92 28.64 7.86
N SER A 75 5.01 27.72 7.62
CA SER A 75 3.57 27.89 7.82
C SER A 75 2.85 26.54 7.87
N PHE A 76 1.61 26.52 8.36
CA PHE A 76 0.74 25.32 8.29
C PHE A 76 0.54 24.87 6.83
N GLU A 77 0.37 25.82 5.91
CA GLU A 77 0.18 25.56 4.50
C GLU A 77 1.40 24.90 3.86
N ALA A 78 2.60 25.35 4.20
CA ALA A 78 3.85 24.77 3.74
C ALA A 78 4.03 23.34 4.29
N GLU A 79 3.76 23.13 5.58
CA GLU A 79 3.81 21.81 6.21
C GLU A 79 2.80 20.84 5.57
N ALA A 80 1.54 21.25 5.41
CA ALA A 80 0.49 20.42 4.79
C ALA A 80 0.80 20.08 3.32
N THR A 81 1.39 21.02 2.58
CA THR A 81 1.85 20.80 1.21
C THR A 81 2.96 19.74 1.20
N GLN A 82 3.92 19.84 2.11
CA GLN A 82 5.00 18.84 2.22
C GLN A 82 4.47 17.45 2.54
N VAL A 83 3.45 17.32 3.39
CA VAL A 83 2.78 16.04 3.65
C VAL A 83 2.25 15.42 2.36
N LEU A 84 1.55 16.20 1.54
CA LEU A 84 0.95 15.72 0.30
C LEU A 84 2.02 15.40 -0.76
N GLU A 85 3.13 16.14 -0.83
CA GLU A 85 4.25 15.78 -1.70
C GLU A 85 4.94 14.46 -1.24
N ASN A 86 5.06 14.22 0.07
CA ASN A 86 5.57 12.95 0.60
C ASN A 86 4.64 11.78 0.21
N LEU A 87 3.33 11.93 0.35
CA LEU A 87 2.33 10.94 -0.09
C LEU A 87 2.42 10.68 -1.59
N LYS A 88 2.51 11.75 -2.40
CA LYS A 88 2.69 11.66 -3.85
C LYS A 88 3.92 10.83 -4.25
N ALA A 89 5.03 11.03 -3.55
CA ALA A 89 6.25 10.29 -3.80
C ALA A 89 6.10 8.78 -3.51
N ILE A 90 5.38 8.42 -2.45
CA ILE A 90 5.11 7.01 -2.09
C ILE A 90 4.12 6.37 -3.07
N LEU A 91 3.03 7.08 -3.44
CA LEU A 91 2.09 6.64 -4.46
C LEU A 91 2.82 6.37 -5.78
N LYS A 92 3.65 7.32 -6.24
CA LYS A 92 4.44 7.19 -7.47
C LYS A 92 5.41 6.00 -7.42
N ALA A 93 6.02 5.71 -6.28
CA ALA A 93 6.89 4.54 -6.11
C ALA A 93 6.13 3.20 -6.23
N ALA A 94 4.82 3.23 -6.00
CA ALA A 94 3.92 2.08 -6.23
C ALA A 94 3.34 2.04 -7.66
N GLY A 95 3.63 3.03 -8.52
CA GLY A 95 3.05 3.18 -9.85
C GLY A 95 1.65 3.82 -9.84
N LEU A 96 1.28 4.50 -8.76
CA LEU A 96 -0.04 5.10 -8.52
C LEU A 96 0.04 6.63 -8.42
N ASP A 97 -1.12 7.27 -8.40
CA ASP A 97 -1.29 8.68 -8.09
C ASP A 97 -2.52 8.93 -7.20
N PHE A 98 -2.88 10.19 -6.96
CA PHE A 98 -4.01 10.55 -6.10
C PHE A 98 -5.37 10.07 -6.62
N ARG A 99 -5.53 9.77 -7.90
CA ARG A 99 -6.76 9.21 -8.48
C ARG A 99 -7.03 7.78 -8.00
N ASN A 100 -5.99 7.06 -7.60
CA ASN A 100 -6.11 5.71 -7.05
C ASN A 100 -6.52 5.71 -5.56
N VAL A 101 -6.44 6.85 -4.87
CA VAL A 101 -6.74 6.94 -3.43
C VAL A 101 -8.24 6.82 -3.20
N VAL A 102 -8.64 5.89 -2.34
CA VAL A 102 -10.05 5.64 -1.98
C VAL A 102 -10.37 6.07 -0.56
N LYS A 103 -9.35 6.22 0.29
CA LYS A 103 -9.51 6.62 1.68
C LYS A 103 -8.36 7.52 2.11
N THR A 104 -8.68 8.57 2.87
CA THR A 104 -7.72 9.47 3.52
C THR A 104 -8.10 9.68 4.97
N THR A 105 -7.14 9.57 5.87
CA THR A 105 -7.28 9.95 7.28
C THR A 105 -6.35 11.12 7.56
N ILE A 106 -6.88 12.21 8.07
CA ILE A 106 -6.16 13.43 8.41
C ILE A 106 -6.23 13.67 9.92
N TYR A 107 -5.09 13.79 10.55
CA TYR A 107 -4.94 14.19 11.94
C TYR A 107 -4.36 15.60 11.99
N VAL A 108 -4.97 16.49 12.78
CA VAL A 108 -4.50 17.86 12.98
C VAL A 108 -4.38 18.17 14.48
N LYS A 109 -3.40 19.00 14.87
CA LYS A 109 -3.31 19.47 16.26
C LYS A 109 -4.36 20.52 16.60
N ASP A 110 -4.82 21.27 15.59
CA ASP A 110 -5.85 22.30 15.76
C ASP A 110 -6.88 22.20 14.63
N ILE A 111 -8.12 21.87 14.99
CA ILE A 111 -9.23 21.75 14.04
C ILE A 111 -9.63 23.09 13.41
N ALA A 112 -9.23 24.22 13.96
CA ALA A 112 -9.42 25.54 13.33
C ALA A 112 -8.70 25.65 11.98
N GLN A 113 -7.70 24.79 11.71
CA GLN A 113 -7.02 24.70 10.42
C GLN A 113 -7.85 23.97 9.33
N PHE A 114 -9.06 23.49 9.64
CA PHE A 114 -9.87 22.65 8.72
C PHE A 114 -10.09 23.31 7.35
N ALA A 115 -10.37 24.61 7.31
CA ALA A 115 -10.57 25.35 6.06
C ALA A 115 -9.30 25.36 5.20
N LYS A 116 -8.12 25.56 5.81
CA LYS A 116 -6.82 25.52 5.13
C LYS A 116 -6.48 24.12 4.64
N VAL A 117 -6.79 23.09 5.44
CA VAL A 117 -6.66 21.69 5.00
C VAL A 117 -7.47 21.48 3.73
N ASN A 118 -8.72 21.92 3.66
CA ASN A 118 -9.56 21.76 2.48
C ASN A 118 -9.00 22.48 1.25
N GLU A 119 -8.49 23.70 1.41
CA GLU A 119 -7.89 24.46 0.31
C GLU A 119 -6.68 23.73 -0.28
N ILE A 120 -5.76 23.26 0.57
CA ILE A 120 -4.53 22.60 0.13
C ILE A 120 -4.85 21.23 -0.45
N TYR A 121 -5.67 20.45 0.25
CA TYR A 121 -6.10 19.11 -0.15
C TYR A 121 -6.79 19.12 -1.52
N GLY A 122 -7.66 20.09 -1.79
CA GLY A 122 -8.37 20.26 -3.06
C GLY A 122 -7.45 20.49 -4.27
N LYS A 123 -6.22 20.95 -4.06
CA LYS A 123 -5.21 21.09 -5.14
C LYS A 123 -4.68 19.75 -5.65
N TYR A 124 -4.77 18.70 -4.82
CA TYR A 124 -4.31 17.34 -5.14
C TYR A 124 -5.44 16.39 -5.51
N PHE A 125 -6.63 16.58 -4.94
CA PHE A 125 -7.82 15.79 -5.20
C PHE A 125 -8.83 16.63 -5.98
N THR A 126 -8.56 16.81 -7.27
CA THR A 126 -9.32 17.73 -8.16
C THR A 126 -10.56 17.09 -8.76
N SER A 127 -10.66 15.76 -8.75
CA SER A 127 -11.80 14.99 -9.24
C SER A 127 -12.00 13.75 -8.36
N GLU A 128 -13.25 13.32 -8.17
CA GLU A 128 -13.63 12.10 -7.47
C GLU A 128 -12.90 11.94 -6.12
N PRO A 129 -13.05 12.89 -5.17
CA PRO A 129 -12.31 12.86 -3.92
C PRO A 129 -12.62 11.59 -3.12
N PRO A 130 -11.61 11.01 -2.42
CA PRO A 130 -11.79 9.81 -1.62
C PRO A 130 -12.65 10.06 -0.39
N ALA A 131 -13.15 8.98 0.22
CA ALA A 131 -13.72 9.06 1.57
C ALA A 131 -12.67 9.58 2.54
N ARG A 132 -13.02 10.59 3.37
CA ARG A 132 -12.08 11.26 4.27
C ARG A 132 -12.67 11.47 5.65
N GLU A 133 -11.87 11.28 6.68
CA GLU A 133 -12.08 11.87 8.01
C GLU A 133 -10.95 12.86 8.34
N THR A 134 -11.29 13.88 9.13
CA THR A 134 -10.33 14.83 9.71
C THR A 134 -10.65 14.98 11.19
N VAL A 135 -9.68 14.68 12.04
CA VAL A 135 -9.83 14.70 13.50
C VAL A 135 -8.72 15.47 14.16
N GLN A 136 -9.07 16.17 15.25
CA GLN A 136 -8.07 16.80 16.12
C GLN A 136 -7.50 15.74 17.07
N VAL A 137 -6.19 15.82 17.28
CA VAL A 137 -5.44 14.95 18.20
C VAL A 137 -4.63 15.78 19.20
N ALA A 138 -4.28 15.15 20.33
CA ALA A 138 -3.51 15.82 21.38
C ALA A 138 -2.11 16.22 20.92
N ASN A 139 -1.42 15.38 20.13
CA ASN A 139 -0.11 15.65 19.55
C ASN A 139 0.19 14.72 18.38
N LEU A 140 1.21 15.06 17.58
CA LEU A 140 1.69 14.29 16.45
C LEU A 140 3.21 14.06 16.54
N PRO A 141 3.75 13.04 15.89
CA PRO A 141 5.18 12.77 15.87
C PRO A 141 6.00 13.99 15.46
N GLY A 142 7.13 14.23 16.13
CA GLY A 142 7.99 15.37 15.86
C GLY A 142 7.36 16.73 16.13
N ASN A 143 6.23 16.78 16.86
CA ASN A 143 5.46 18.00 17.10
C ASN A 143 4.84 18.60 15.82
N ALA A 144 4.57 17.77 14.80
CA ALA A 144 3.90 18.17 13.57
C ALA A 144 2.51 18.75 13.85
N ASN A 145 2.00 19.62 12.96
CA ASN A 145 0.65 20.17 13.05
C ASN A 145 -0.38 19.36 12.28
N ILE A 146 0.08 18.55 11.32
CA ILE A 146 -0.76 17.72 10.46
C ILE A 146 -0.03 16.41 10.11
N GLU A 147 -0.82 15.32 10.07
CA GLU A 147 -0.41 14.00 9.58
C GLU A 147 -1.50 13.45 8.67
N ILE A 148 -1.14 12.84 7.55
CA ILE A 148 -2.08 12.25 6.61
C ILE A 148 -1.62 10.84 6.23
N SER A 149 -2.57 9.88 6.29
CA SER A 149 -2.42 8.55 5.72
C SER A 149 -3.45 8.30 4.63
N VAL A 150 -3.14 7.38 3.69
CA VAL A 150 -4.05 7.05 2.60
C VAL A 150 -4.10 5.54 2.34
N ILE A 151 -5.24 5.10 1.78
CA ILE A 151 -5.39 3.78 1.15
C ILE A 151 -5.71 4.01 -0.32
N ALA A 152 -4.98 3.33 -1.21
CA ALA A 152 -5.19 3.40 -2.65
C ALA A 152 -5.44 2.01 -3.24
N VAL A 153 -6.19 1.92 -4.34
CA VAL A 153 -6.40 0.70 -5.11
C VAL A 153 -5.32 0.55 -6.17
N ILE A 154 -4.95 -0.69 -6.43
CA ILE A 154 -4.04 -1.10 -7.51
C ILE A 154 -4.89 -1.81 -8.54
N GLU A 155 -4.93 -1.27 -9.75
CA GLU A 155 -5.59 -1.91 -10.89
C GLU A 155 -4.78 -3.10 -11.43
#